data_9be286cd7842a55a1e7559ab0c833f7e
#
_entry.id   9be286cd7842a55a1e7559ab0c833f7e
#
_cell.length_a   1.000
_cell.length_b   1.000
_cell.length_c   1.000
_cell.angle_alpha   90.00
_cell.angle_beta   90.00
_cell.angle_gamma   90.00
#
_symmetry.space_group_name_H-M   'P 1'
#
loop_
_entity.id
_entity.type
_entity.pdbx_description
1 polymer ?
#
loop_
_entity_poly.entity_id
_entity_poly.type
_entity_poly.pdbx_seq_one_letter_code
_entity_poly.pdbx_strand_id
1 'polypeptide(L)'
;LDPGPGFGKTAKQTIELMRNFHEFNRLGFPTMVAVSRKSYIGEAYHIEDPKERDSASAAEALMACELGASVIRTHNVALTAQALEENLRPYVLIGMGCNVALVADEGEEREGKIAMINKAIGDMCMLPDTQIIGIASYYESEPAYFEDQDLFVNTVVLMRTGLPPQELLTYLQAIENSLGRVRTQKNGPRTCDLDILDYQGYV
;
A
#
# COMPACT_ATOMS: atom_id res chain seq x y z
N LEU A 1 25.97 2.01 -6.67
CA LEU A 1 26.31 0.98 -7.65
C LEU A 1 25.41 1.08 -8.86
N ASP A 2 25.97 0.86 -10.08
CA ASP A 2 25.20 0.74 -11.32
C ASP A 2 25.62 -0.57 -12.01
N PRO A 3 24.74 -1.57 -12.11
CA PRO A 3 25.06 -2.86 -12.74
C PRO A 3 25.16 -2.77 -14.27
N GLY A 4 24.89 -1.61 -14.87
CA GLY A 4 25.04 -1.32 -16.29
C GLY A 4 24.11 -2.12 -17.19
N PRO A 5 22.74 -2.04 -17.03
CA PRO A 5 21.82 -2.69 -17.96
C PRO A 5 22.12 -2.29 -19.41
N GLY A 6 22.19 -3.29 -20.31
CA GLY A 6 22.46 -3.07 -21.74
C GLY A 6 23.92 -2.79 -22.12
N PHE A 7 24.85 -2.60 -21.17
CA PHE A 7 26.29 -2.45 -21.48
C PHE A 7 26.98 -3.81 -21.53
N GLY A 8 27.51 -4.18 -22.71
CA GLY A 8 28.23 -5.45 -22.90
C GLY A 8 27.37 -6.70 -22.68
N LYS A 9 26.06 -6.58 -22.74
CA LYS A 9 25.08 -7.61 -22.46
C LYS A 9 24.07 -7.74 -23.58
N THR A 10 23.65 -8.96 -23.89
CA THR A 10 22.50 -9.22 -24.75
C THR A 10 21.20 -8.80 -24.06
N ALA A 11 20.08 -8.67 -24.80
CA ALA A 11 18.78 -8.39 -24.24
C ALA A 11 18.40 -9.44 -23.17
N LYS A 12 18.59 -10.73 -23.45
CA LYS A 12 18.31 -11.82 -22.51
C LYS A 12 19.11 -11.66 -21.20
N GLN A 13 20.41 -11.37 -21.28
CA GLN A 13 21.26 -11.15 -20.10
C GLN A 13 20.85 -9.91 -19.33
N THR A 14 20.41 -8.85 -20.03
CA THR A 14 19.90 -7.62 -19.38
C THR A 14 18.60 -7.87 -18.64
N ILE A 15 17.67 -8.62 -19.24
CA ILE A 15 16.39 -9.00 -18.60
C ILE A 15 16.67 -9.88 -17.36
N GLU A 16 17.58 -10.83 -17.45
CA GLU A 16 17.95 -11.68 -16.32
C GLU A 16 18.59 -10.85 -15.18
N LEU A 17 19.46 -9.91 -15.51
CA LEU A 17 20.05 -8.97 -14.55
C LEU A 17 18.94 -8.15 -13.86
N MET A 18 17.99 -7.60 -14.62
CA MET A 18 16.90 -6.79 -14.06
C MET A 18 15.98 -7.61 -13.15
N ARG A 19 15.65 -8.85 -13.51
CA ARG A 19 14.84 -9.74 -12.67
C ARG A 19 15.50 -10.08 -11.32
N ASN A 20 16.83 -10.13 -11.30
CA ASN A 20 17.61 -10.42 -10.11
C ASN A 20 18.23 -9.16 -9.50
N PHE A 21 17.69 -7.98 -9.81
CA PHE A 21 18.26 -6.71 -9.36
C PHE A 21 18.38 -6.59 -7.84
N HIS A 22 17.43 -7.17 -7.10
CA HIS A 22 17.43 -7.21 -5.63
C HIS A 22 18.72 -7.79 -5.01
N GLU A 23 19.47 -8.64 -5.73
CA GLU A 23 20.75 -9.20 -5.25
C GLU A 23 21.81 -8.11 -5.05
N PHE A 24 21.76 -7.00 -5.80
CA PHE A 24 22.69 -5.89 -5.63
C PHE A 24 22.46 -5.12 -4.33
N ASN A 25 21.25 -5.15 -3.77
CA ASN A 25 20.94 -4.48 -2.50
C ASN A 25 21.65 -5.15 -1.31
N ARG A 26 21.96 -6.45 -1.41
CA ARG A 26 22.72 -7.19 -0.39
C ARG A 26 24.15 -6.66 -0.20
N LEU A 27 24.65 -5.89 -1.15
CA LEU A 27 25.97 -5.26 -1.04
C LEU A 27 25.99 -4.04 -0.12
N GLY A 28 24.81 -3.57 0.37
CA GLY A 28 24.67 -2.49 1.34
C GLY A 28 24.97 -1.08 0.79
N PHE A 29 24.98 -0.91 -0.55
CA PHE A 29 25.17 0.39 -1.19
C PHE A 29 23.92 0.83 -1.96
N PRO A 30 23.64 2.13 -2.05
CA PRO A 30 22.60 2.64 -2.95
C PRO A 30 22.85 2.17 -4.39
N THR A 31 21.80 1.72 -5.05
CA THR A 31 21.85 1.20 -6.42
C THR A 31 21.18 2.16 -7.39
N MET A 32 21.77 2.31 -8.59
CA MET A 32 21.21 3.10 -9.68
C MET A 32 20.85 2.23 -10.88
N VAL A 33 19.72 2.52 -11.51
CA VAL A 33 19.26 1.88 -12.73
C VAL A 33 19.12 2.90 -13.86
N ALA A 34 19.71 2.58 -15.00
CA ALA A 34 19.70 3.40 -16.22
C ALA A 34 19.18 2.58 -17.40
N VAL A 35 17.88 2.27 -17.44
CA VAL A 35 17.24 1.43 -18.46
C VAL A 35 16.63 2.21 -19.62
N SER A 36 16.39 3.52 -19.44
CA SER A 36 15.61 4.34 -20.35
C SER A 36 16.09 4.26 -21.83
N ARG A 37 15.17 3.94 -22.71
CA ARG A 37 15.30 3.83 -24.18
C ARG A 37 16.30 2.77 -24.64
N LYS A 38 16.74 1.88 -23.76
CA LYS A 38 17.71 0.83 -24.10
C LYS A 38 17.18 -0.15 -25.15
N SER A 39 18.09 -0.74 -25.94
CA SER A 39 17.75 -1.65 -27.04
C SER A 39 16.97 -2.89 -26.60
N TYR A 40 17.29 -3.44 -25.41
CA TYR A 40 16.58 -4.61 -24.88
C TYR A 40 15.09 -4.33 -24.64
N ILE A 41 14.71 -3.08 -24.29
CA ILE A 41 13.30 -2.66 -24.18
C ILE A 41 12.64 -2.71 -25.57
N GLY A 42 13.34 -2.17 -26.58
CA GLY A 42 12.85 -2.24 -27.94
C GLY A 42 12.61 -3.66 -28.42
N GLU A 43 13.52 -4.58 -28.09
CA GLU A 43 13.42 -5.99 -28.43
C GLU A 43 12.29 -6.69 -27.64
N ALA A 44 12.18 -6.43 -26.32
CA ALA A 44 11.21 -7.06 -25.45
C ALA A 44 9.76 -6.61 -25.72
N TYR A 45 9.57 -5.31 -26.05
CA TYR A 45 8.25 -4.70 -26.25
C TYR A 45 7.91 -4.45 -27.72
N HIS A 46 8.78 -4.87 -28.66
CA HIS A 46 8.62 -4.68 -30.11
C HIS A 46 8.51 -3.20 -30.52
N ILE A 47 9.34 -2.33 -29.93
CA ILE A 47 9.36 -0.89 -30.19
C ILE A 47 10.70 -0.51 -30.85
N GLU A 48 10.66 -0.16 -32.14
CA GLU A 48 11.89 0.14 -32.92
C GLU A 48 12.49 1.49 -32.55
N ASP A 49 11.65 2.57 -32.58
CA ASP A 49 12.13 3.92 -32.27
C ASP A 49 12.45 4.06 -30.76
N PRO A 50 13.68 4.41 -30.39
CA PRO A 50 14.01 4.67 -28.98
C PRO A 50 13.15 5.72 -28.30
N LYS A 51 12.64 6.73 -29.02
CA LYS A 51 11.80 7.80 -28.46
C LYS A 51 10.40 7.30 -28.07
N GLU A 52 9.91 6.26 -28.71
CA GLU A 52 8.62 5.63 -28.41
C GLU A 52 8.70 4.66 -27.21
N ARG A 53 9.91 4.39 -26.69
CA ARG A 53 10.14 3.48 -25.55
C ARG A 53 9.92 4.12 -24.17
N ASP A 54 9.45 5.37 -24.11
CA ASP A 54 9.39 6.10 -22.83
C ASP A 54 8.43 5.43 -21.82
N SER A 55 7.24 4.99 -22.24
CA SER A 55 6.29 4.31 -21.37
C SER A 55 6.84 2.95 -20.88
N ALA A 56 7.43 2.16 -21.77
CA ALA A 56 8.04 0.89 -21.41
C ALA A 56 9.28 1.12 -20.49
N SER A 57 10.02 2.20 -20.72
CA SER A 57 11.15 2.61 -19.86
C SER A 57 10.68 2.99 -18.45
N ALA A 58 9.53 3.65 -18.32
CA ALA A 58 8.95 3.99 -17.03
C ALA A 58 8.47 2.73 -16.27
N ALA A 59 7.88 1.75 -16.98
CA ALA A 59 7.50 0.46 -16.39
C ALA A 59 8.71 -0.33 -15.88
N GLU A 60 9.79 -0.37 -16.66
CA GLU A 60 11.06 -1.00 -16.25
C GLU A 60 11.71 -0.27 -15.05
N ALA A 61 11.60 1.07 -14.99
CA ALA A 61 12.06 1.85 -13.85
C ALA A 61 11.26 1.56 -12.58
N LEU A 62 9.93 1.44 -12.70
CA LEU A 62 9.05 1.04 -11.59
C LEU A 62 9.44 -0.34 -11.05
N MET A 63 9.58 -1.34 -11.92
CA MET A 63 10.01 -2.68 -11.53
C MET A 63 11.37 -2.64 -10.80
N ALA A 64 12.32 -1.82 -11.30
CA ALA A 64 13.61 -1.65 -10.65
C ALA A 64 13.50 -1.07 -9.24
N CYS A 65 12.61 -0.08 -9.02
CA CYS A 65 12.33 0.48 -7.70
C CYS A 65 11.70 -0.55 -6.76
N GLU A 66 10.74 -1.33 -7.23
CA GLU A 66 10.14 -2.44 -6.45
C GLU A 66 11.19 -3.49 -6.03
N LEU A 67 12.21 -3.69 -6.86
CA LEU A 67 13.37 -4.55 -6.57
C LEU A 67 14.49 -3.84 -5.77
N GLY A 68 14.24 -2.60 -5.30
CA GLY A 68 15.10 -1.86 -4.38
C GLY A 68 16.10 -0.89 -5.01
N ALA A 69 15.91 -0.48 -6.28
CA ALA A 69 16.72 0.59 -6.86
C ALA A 69 16.51 1.91 -6.12
N SER A 70 17.60 2.56 -5.72
CA SER A 70 17.57 3.82 -4.97
C SER A 70 17.57 5.05 -5.90
N VAL A 71 18.05 4.91 -7.13
CA VAL A 71 18.19 6.00 -8.10
C VAL A 71 17.80 5.51 -9.48
N ILE A 72 16.96 6.26 -10.18
CA ILE A 72 16.61 6.02 -11.57
C ILE A 72 17.18 7.12 -12.46
N ARG A 73 17.91 6.72 -13.50
CA ARG A 73 18.36 7.62 -14.57
C ARG A 73 17.51 7.41 -15.81
N THR A 74 16.76 8.44 -16.20
CA THR A 74 15.81 8.38 -17.31
C THR A 74 15.92 9.58 -18.25
N HIS A 75 15.45 9.45 -19.53
CA HIS A 75 15.35 10.54 -20.48
C HIS A 75 14.07 11.35 -20.29
N ASN A 76 12.94 10.67 -20.00
CA ASN A 76 11.66 11.32 -19.74
C ASN A 76 11.36 11.32 -18.24
N VAL A 77 11.90 12.35 -17.55
CA VAL A 77 11.78 12.46 -16.09
C VAL A 77 10.33 12.61 -15.66
N ALA A 78 9.54 13.43 -16.36
CA ALA A 78 8.15 13.70 -15.98
C ALA A 78 7.29 12.41 -16.02
N LEU A 79 7.35 11.65 -17.12
CA LEU A 79 6.60 10.40 -17.26
C LEU A 79 7.06 9.35 -16.24
N THR A 80 8.38 9.25 -16.03
CA THR A 80 8.92 8.28 -15.07
C THR A 80 8.52 8.63 -13.64
N ALA A 81 8.63 9.91 -13.24
CA ALA A 81 8.21 10.37 -11.91
C ALA A 81 6.73 10.10 -11.68
N GLN A 82 5.87 10.45 -12.64
CA GLN A 82 4.44 10.16 -12.56
C GLN A 82 4.17 8.66 -12.35
N ALA A 83 4.80 7.79 -13.15
CA ALA A 83 4.63 6.35 -13.02
C ALA A 83 5.08 5.82 -11.65
N LEU A 84 6.16 6.36 -11.08
CA LEU A 84 6.64 6.00 -9.76
C LEU A 84 5.69 6.50 -8.66
N GLU A 85 5.25 7.76 -8.72
CA GLU A 85 4.32 8.37 -7.75
C GLU A 85 2.98 7.61 -7.71
N GLU A 86 2.44 7.23 -8.88
CA GLU A 86 1.18 6.50 -8.96
C GLU A 86 1.27 5.04 -8.44
N ASN A 87 2.44 4.41 -8.51
CA ASN A 87 2.57 2.97 -8.24
C ASN A 87 3.42 2.61 -7.02
N LEU A 88 4.32 3.49 -6.53
CA LEU A 88 5.15 3.25 -5.35
C LEU A 88 4.56 3.86 -4.06
N ARG A 89 3.24 4.03 -4.01
CA ARG A 89 2.58 4.47 -2.77
C ARG A 89 2.86 3.50 -1.63
N PRO A 90 3.11 4.00 -0.41
CA PRO A 90 3.31 3.16 0.75
C PRO A 90 2.18 2.16 0.97
N TYR A 91 2.54 0.95 1.34
CA TYR A 91 1.60 -0.01 1.90
C TYR A 91 1.38 0.31 3.38
N VAL A 92 0.10 0.30 3.78
CA VAL A 92 -0.31 0.55 5.16
C VAL A 92 -1.24 -0.56 5.60
N LEU A 93 -1.03 -1.08 6.82
CA LEU A 93 -1.94 -1.99 7.47
C LEU A 93 -2.77 -1.22 8.50
N ILE A 94 -4.09 -1.32 8.37
CA ILE A 94 -5.05 -0.73 9.30
C ILE A 94 -5.74 -1.86 10.06
N GLY A 95 -5.55 -1.88 11.39
CA GLY A 95 -6.34 -2.70 12.30
C GLY A 95 -7.70 -2.08 12.52
N MET A 96 -8.74 -2.89 12.47
CA MET A 96 -10.12 -2.44 12.67
C MET A 96 -10.79 -3.29 13.72
N GLY A 97 -11.51 -2.67 14.66
CA GLY A 97 -12.28 -3.33 15.69
C GLY A 97 -13.62 -2.65 15.97
N CYS A 98 -14.66 -3.44 16.18
CA CYS A 98 -16.00 -2.98 16.51
C CYS A 98 -16.65 -3.93 17.53
N ASN A 99 -17.21 -3.41 18.61
CA ASN A 99 -18.02 -4.20 19.54
C ASN A 99 -19.41 -3.60 19.82
N VAL A 100 -19.74 -2.46 19.20
CA VAL A 100 -21.05 -1.83 19.28
C VAL A 100 -21.64 -1.69 17.89
N ALA A 101 -22.72 -2.42 17.59
CA ALA A 101 -23.51 -2.20 16.39
C ALA A 101 -24.48 -1.03 16.62
N LEU A 102 -24.61 -0.11 15.66
CA LEU A 102 -25.58 1.00 15.76
C LEU A 102 -27.03 0.53 15.59
N VAL A 103 -27.24 -0.49 14.79
CA VAL A 103 -28.54 -1.13 14.56
C VAL A 103 -28.26 -2.63 14.34
N ALA A 104 -28.84 -3.46 15.18
CA ALA A 104 -28.90 -4.92 14.97
C ALA A 104 -30.25 -5.40 15.47
N ASP A 105 -30.88 -6.32 14.74
CA ASP A 105 -31.99 -7.09 15.25
C ASP A 105 -31.46 -8.09 16.27
N GLU A 106 -32.31 -8.57 17.16
CA GLU A 106 -31.95 -9.53 18.22
C GLU A 106 -31.38 -10.80 17.58
N GLY A 107 -30.11 -11.13 17.87
CA GLY A 107 -29.38 -12.25 17.29
C GLY A 107 -28.52 -11.93 16.04
N GLU A 108 -28.49 -10.68 15.59
CA GLU A 108 -27.69 -10.22 14.43
C GLU A 108 -26.57 -9.23 14.82
N GLU A 109 -26.13 -9.25 16.09
CA GLU A 109 -25.12 -8.30 16.60
C GLU A 109 -23.80 -8.43 15.86
N ARG A 110 -23.40 -9.64 15.45
CA ARG A 110 -22.17 -9.88 14.71
C ARG A 110 -22.23 -9.23 13.32
N GLU A 111 -23.31 -9.45 12.61
CA GLU A 111 -23.58 -8.91 11.28
C GLU A 111 -23.64 -7.36 11.33
N GLY A 112 -24.25 -6.80 12.37
CA GLY A 112 -24.29 -5.36 12.62
C GLY A 112 -22.89 -4.77 12.83
N LYS A 113 -21.99 -5.44 13.56
CA LYS A 113 -20.60 -5.05 13.76
C LYS A 113 -19.81 -5.14 12.45
N ILE A 114 -20.00 -6.20 11.65
CA ILE A 114 -19.41 -6.33 10.31
C ILE A 114 -19.88 -5.20 9.39
N ALA A 115 -21.16 -4.85 9.42
CA ALA A 115 -21.71 -3.75 8.62
C ALA A 115 -21.07 -2.41 8.99
N MET A 116 -20.78 -2.16 10.27
CA MET A 116 -20.04 -0.98 10.72
C MET A 116 -18.61 -0.94 10.18
N ILE A 117 -17.88 -2.04 10.26
CA ILE A 117 -16.53 -2.14 9.71
C ILE A 117 -16.56 -1.92 8.18
N ASN A 118 -17.51 -2.54 7.47
CA ASN A 118 -17.65 -2.35 6.03
C ASN A 118 -17.96 -0.90 5.65
N LYS A 119 -18.75 -0.19 6.46
CA LYS A 119 -18.99 1.23 6.27
C LYS A 119 -17.71 2.04 6.45
N ALA A 120 -16.93 1.77 7.48
CA ALA A 120 -15.61 2.40 7.66
C ALA A 120 -14.67 2.15 6.47
N ILE A 121 -14.64 0.92 5.93
CA ILE A 121 -13.87 0.58 4.73
C ILE A 121 -14.37 1.38 3.52
N GLY A 122 -15.69 1.53 3.35
CA GLY A 122 -16.27 2.37 2.31
C GLY A 122 -15.83 3.83 2.41
N ASP A 123 -15.83 4.39 3.62
CA ASP A 123 -15.35 5.75 3.87
C ASP A 123 -13.82 5.87 3.60
N MET A 124 -13.01 4.86 3.96
CA MET A 124 -11.59 4.82 3.62
C MET A 124 -11.33 4.74 2.10
N CYS A 125 -12.19 4.10 1.31
CA CYS A 125 -12.09 4.10 -0.14
C CYS A 125 -12.25 5.50 -0.77
N MET A 126 -12.85 6.44 -0.04
CA MET A 126 -13.07 7.83 -0.50
C MET A 126 -11.93 8.77 -0.10
N LEU A 127 -10.94 8.29 0.65
CA LEU A 127 -9.78 9.11 1.04
C LEU A 127 -8.94 9.49 -0.19
N PRO A 128 -8.40 10.73 -0.23
CA PRO A 128 -7.57 11.16 -1.34
C PRO A 128 -6.35 10.25 -1.46
N ASP A 129 -5.96 9.99 -2.68
CA ASP A 129 -4.74 9.26 -3.04
C ASP A 129 -4.58 7.89 -2.35
N THR A 130 -5.72 7.20 -2.14
CA THR A 130 -5.82 5.97 -1.35
C THR A 130 -6.52 4.87 -2.13
N GLN A 131 -6.01 3.64 -2.01
CA GLN A 131 -6.58 2.44 -2.62
C GLN A 131 -6.57 1.29 -1.63
N ILE A 132 -7.71 0.64 -1.40
CA ILE A 132 -7.80 -0.62 -0.66
C ILE A 132 -7.29 -1.76 -1.56
N ILE A 133 -6.34 -2.53 -1.06
CA ILE A 133 -5.68 -3.64 -1.78
C ILE A 133 -6.26 -4.99 -1.34
N GLY A 134 -6.58 -5.13 -0.05
CA GLY A 134 -7.13 -6.36 0.48
C GLY A 134 -7.72 -6.18 1.86
N ILE A 135 -8.63 -7.10 2.20
CA ILE A 135 -9.30 -7.14 3.50
C ILE A 135 -9.13 -8.57 4.01
N ALA A 136 -8.66 -8.72 5.25
CA ALA A 136 -8.57 -10.01 5.91
C ALA A 136 -9.96 -10.56 6.29
N SER A 137 -10.04 -11.83 6.68
CA SER A 137 -11.26 -12.40 7.25
C SER A 137 -11.63 -11.70 8.55
N TYR A 138 -12.95 -11.63 8.84
CA TYR A 138 -13.45 -11.15 10.12
C TYR A 138 -13.32 -12.25 11.17
N TYR A 139 -12.88 -11.90 12.36
CA TYR A 139 -12.84 -12.81 13.50
C TYR A 139 -13.36 -12.13 14.76
N GLU A 140 -13.92 -12.90 15.67
CA GLU A 140 -14.38 -12.43 16.97
C GLU A 140 -13.32 -12.64 18.03
N SER A 141 -13.25 -11.73 18.99
CA SER A 141 -12.38 -11.83 20.17
C SER A 141 -13.08 -11.32 21.41
N GLU A 142 -12.70 -11.89 22.54
CA GLU A 142 -13.09 -11.37 23.84
C GLU A 142 -12.41 -10.04 24.14
N PRO A 143 -13.03 -9.16 24.95
CA PRO A 143 -12.41 -7.92 25.41
C PRO A 143 -11.17 -8.21 26.26
N ALA A 144 -10.04 -7.49 25.99
CA ALA A 144 -8.77 -7.76 26.65
C ALA A 144 -8.62 -7.11 28.04
N TYR A 145 -9.32 -6.00 28.35
CA TYR A 145 -9.08 -5.21 29.55
C TYR A 145 -10.34 -4.91 30.38
N PHE A 146 -11.44 -4.56 29.74
CA PHE A 146 -12.73 -4.31 30.36
C PHE A 146 -13.68 -5.40 29.89
N GLU A 147 -13.93 -6.39 30.74
CA GLU A 147 -14.62 -7.64 30.37
C GLU A 147 -16.15 -7.48 30.27
N ASP A 148 -16.74 -6.45 30.93
CA ASP A 148 -18.19 -6.17 30.92
C ASP A 148 -18.57 -5.38 29.65
N GLN A 149 -18.34 -5.99 28.50
CA GLN A 149 -18.72 -5.47 27.18
C GLN A 149 -18.81 -6.61 26.14
N ASP A 150 -19.48 -6.35 25.03
CA ASP A 150 -19.66 -7.32 23.96
C ASP A 150 -18.35 -7.75 23.29
N LEU A 151 -18.40 -8.94 22.66
CA LEU A 151 -17.32 -9.45 21.80
C LEU A 151 -16.99 -8.46 20.70
N PHE A 152 -15.70 -8.33 20.41
CA PHE A 152 -15.21 -7.56 19.29
C PHE A 152 -15.27 -8.36 17.99
N VAL A 153 -15.66 -7.73 16.90
CA VAL A 153 -15.36 -8.16 15.54
C VAL A 153 -14.15 -7.37 15.05
N ASN A 154 -13.14 -8.06 14.58
CA ASN A 154 -11.88 -7.48 14.14
C ASN A 154 -11.54 -7.91 12.72
N THR A 155 -10.79 -7.07 12.01
CA THR A 155 -10.16 -7.37 10.74
C THR A 155 -8.92 -6.50 10.53
N VAL A 156 -8.16 -6.78 9.47
CA VAL A 156 -7.04 -5.95 9.01
C VAL A 156 -7.28 -5.59 7.54
N VAL A 157 -7.05 -4.34 7.21
CA VAL A 157 -7.13 -3.85 5.84
C VAL A 157 -5.72 -3.50 5.37
N LEU A 158 -5.34 -4.01 4.20
CA LEU A 158 -4.16 -3.58 3.47
C LEU A 158 -4.57 -2.50 2.49
N MET A 159 -3.94 -1.35 2.55
CA MET A 159 -4.16 -0.23 1.63
C MET A 159 -2.84 0.32 1.08
N ARG A 160 -2.91 1.02 -0.04
CA ARG A 160 -1.88 1.94 -0.54
C ARG A 160 -2.39 3.36 -0.40
N THR A 161 -1.52 4.29 0.04
CA THR A 161 -1.90 5.70 0.15
C THR A 161 -0.71 6.62 -0.07
N GLY A 162 -0.94 7.79 -0.67
CA GLY A 162 0.01 8.88 -0.74
C GLY A 162 -0.07 9.84 0.46
N LEU A 163 -1.06 9.64 1.37
CA LEU A 163 -1.24 10.47 2.55
C LEU A 163 -0.09 10.22 3.56
N PRO A 164 0.59 11.25 4.06
CA PRO A 164 1.53 11.10 5.17
C PRO A 164 0.87 10.47 6.42
N PRO A 165 1.61 9.76 7.30
CA PRO A 165 1.04 9.06 8.44
C PRO A 165 0.16 9.92 9.35
N GLN A 166 0.56 11.16 9.61
CA GLN A 166 -0.20 12.10 10.47
C GLN A 166 -1.51 12.56 9.82
N GLU A 167 -1.50 12.77 8.52
CA GLU A 167 -2.69 13.13 7.76
C GLU A 167 -3.65 11.95 7.65
N LEU A 168 -3.13 10.76 7.34
CA LEU A 168 -3.91 9.53 7.36
C LEU A 168 -4.58 9.31 8.71
N LEU A 169 -3.83 9.44 9.82
CA LEU A 169 -4.40 9.32 11.17
C LEU A 169 -5.55 10.30 11.41
N THR A 170 -5.42 11.54 10.92
CA THR A 170 -6.47 12.56 11.03
C THR A 170 -7.73 12.12 10.29
N TYR A 171 -7.61 11.59 9.08
CA TYR A 171 -8.74 11.05 8.32
C TYR A 171 -9.37 9.85 9.01
N LEU A 172 -8.58 8.90 9.50
CA LEU A 172 -9.10 7.73 10.22
C LEU A 172 -9.91 8.14 11.45
N GLN A 173 -9.40 9.09 12.24
CA GLN A 173 -10.13 9.65 13.39
C GLN A 173 -11.43 10.38 12.98
N ALA A 174 -11.43 11.06 11.84
CA ALA A 174 -12.67 11.67 11.32
C ALA A 174 -13.71 10.61 10.92
N ILE A 175 -13.28 9.50 10.32
CA ILE A 175 -14.16 8.36 10.02
C ILE A 175 -14.73 7.77 11.31
N GLU A 176 -13.90 7.47 12.31
CA GLU A 176 -14.36 6.98 13.61
C GLU A 176 -15.44 7.89 14.23
N ASN A 177 -15.20 9.20 14.24
CA ASN A 177 -16.13 10.18 14.77
C ASN A 177 -17.45 10.21 13.98
N SER A 178 -17.39 10.10 12.64
CA SER A 178 -18.57 10.04 11.78
C SER A 178 -19.44 8.80 12.03
N LEU A 179 -18.81 7.71 12.47
CA LEU A 179 -19.44 6.45 12.85
C LEU A 179 -19.95 6.44 14.30
N GLY A 180 -19.97 7.60 14.96
CA GLY A 180 -20.54 7.75 16.29
C GLY A 180 -19.62 7.31 17.43
N ARG A 181 -18.29 7.28 17.21
CA ARG A 181 -17.34 6.99 18.29
C ARG A 181 -17.40 8.08 19.36
N VAL A 182 -17.75 7.68 20.58
CA VAL A 182 -17.71 8.55 21.77
C VAL A 182 -16.71 7.95 22.77
N ARG A 183 -15.65 8.69 23.07
CA ARG A 183 -14.64 8.29 24.07
C ARG A 183 -15.15 8.62 25.48
N THR A 184 -15.91 7.71 26.10
CA THR A 184 -16.42 7.88 27.48
C THR A 184 -15.47 7.29 28.53
N GLN A 185 -14.83 6.16 28.19
CA GLN A 185 -13.98 5.39 29.10
C GLN A 185 -12.79 4.82 28.36
N LYS A 186 -11.64 4.70 29.06
CA LYS A 186 -10.47 4.01 28.53
C LYS A 186 -10.77 2.52 28.35
N ASN A 187 -10.51 1.97 27.17
CA ASN A 187 -10.78 0.58 26.79
C ASN A 187 -12.27 0.19 26.82
N GLY A 188 -13.20 1.17 26.77
CA GLY A 188 -14.63 0.94 26.72
C GLY A 188 -15.15 0.54 25.35
N PRO A 189 -16.47 0.34 25.22
CA PRO A 189 -17.14 -0.02 23.97
C PRO A 189 -16.86 0.97 22.84
N ARG A 190 -16.75 0.45 21.59
CA ARG A 190 -16.39 1.23 20.39
C ARG A 190 -17.25 0.85 19.21
N THR A 191 -17.83 1.84 18.54
CA THR A 191 -18.54 1.64 17.27
C THR A 191 -17.58 1.24 16.15
N CYS A 192 -16.42 1.85 16.11
CA CYS A 192 -15.31 1.49 15.22
C CYS A 192 -13.99 2.04 15.78
N ASP A 193 -12.94 1.25 15.71
CA ASP A 193 -11.55 1.63 16.04
C ASP A 193 -10.69 1.40 14.81
N LEU A 194 -9.87 2.39 14.44
CA LEU A 194 -9.04 2.37 13.24
C LEU A 194 -7.60 2.71 13.65
N ASP A 195 -6.76 1.69 13.75
CA ASP A 195 -5.36 1.84 14.17
C ASP A 195 -4.40 1.58 12.98
N ILE A 196 -3.44 2.47 12.78
CA ILE A 196 -2.33 2.23 11.85
C ILE A 196 -1.39 1.20 12.52
N LEU A 197 -1.38 -0.03 12.01
CA LEU A 197 -0.53 -1.11 12.53
C LEU A 197 0.87 -1.09 11.93
N ASP A 198 0.96 -0.73 10.65
CA ASP A 198 2.22 -0.62 9.92
C ASP A 198 2.06 0.42 8.81
N TYR A 199 3.09 1.20 8.59
CA TYR A 199 3.18 2.16 7.50
C TYR A 199 4.51 1.97 6.81
N GLN A 200 4.55 1.14 5.74
CA GLN A 200 5.73 0.82 4.94
C GLN A 200 6.93 0.32 5.79
N GLY A 201 6.68 -0.52 6.82
CA GLY A 201 7.71 -1.01 7.72
C GLY A 201 8.15 -0.03 8.81
N TYR A 202 7.49 1.13 8.94
CA TYR A 202 7.58 2.01 10.11
C TYR A 202 6.43 1.66 11.06
N VAL A 203 6.75 1.11 12.20
CA VAL A 203 5.80 0.78 13.29
C VAL A 203 5.78 1.93 14.28
#